data_6f6271c834001ac19e29df038710b5fd
#
_entry.id   6f6271c834001ac19e29df038710b5fd
#
_cell.length_a   1.000
_cell.length_b   1.000
_cell.length_c   1.000
_cell.angle_alpha   90.00
_cell.angle_beta   90.00
_cell.angle_gamma   90.00
#
_symmetry.space_group_name_H-M   'P 1'
#
loop_
_entity.id
_entity.type
_entity.pdbx_description
1 polymer ?
#
loop_
_entity_poly.entity_id
_entity_poly.type
_entity_poly.pdbx_seq_one_letter_code
_entity_poly.pdbx_strand_id
1 'polypeptide(L)'
;MPQSQEIFKERYQLQSQLGLNSGRQTWLAKDLETNGEFVVVKLLTFGGDVQWEDLKLFEREAQVLKQLNHPRIPKYRDYFTIDDRSLWFGLVQEHIQGASLKELLVRGQKFTELQVENIVIDTLEILIYLHGLNPPVLHRDIKPSNLIWSDRQEIYLVDFGAVQDKASAEGKTFTVVGTYGYAPMEQYGGRSVPASDLYGLGATAIHLLTGISPAELPQDDDLNIQFRDRSGASDQLLDWVQKMTAPSVKRRFASAREALDALYQDQDPATKPKASSRQIKIPQPFNSRVEIWRFPTKLVVTIPSSQFGGKFVSVLLGLSALFGMLPLAFFTAQANIVTAIMIFAIVIYIAGFQVLKSFTTIFFSVDLSERTCRLSKKAFGWEHYVKKFGIYQLEYIYTSMSNRTKGSVAIQIQNNRFMLGDNKLTELETAWLAQEIQDWLQNHQSTDT
;
A
#
# COMPACT_ATOMS: atom_id res chain seq x y z
N MET A 1 -12.67 15.10 -29.72
CA MET A 1 -12.01 14.34 -28.65
C MET A 1 -11.19 15.31 -27.83
N PRO A 2 -11.17 15.21 -26.49
CA PRO A 2 -10.34 16.04 -25.62
C PRO A 2 -8.87 15.95 -25.99
N GLN A 3 -8.17 17.07 -25.84
CA GLN A 3 -6.75 17.19 -26.19
C GLN A 3 -5.93 17.64 -24.97
N SER A 4 -4.63 17.37 -25.00
CA SER A 4 -3.70 17.92 -24.01
C SER A 4 -3.78 19.45 -24.00
N GLN A 5 -3.71 20.05 -22.81
CA GLN A 5 -3.87 21.48 -22.49
C GLN A 5 -5.31 22.01 -22.59
N GLU A 6 -6.28 21.20 -22.99
CA GLU A 6 -7.69 21.61 -22.93
C GLU A 6 -8.17 21.74 -21.48
N ILE A 7 -8.99 22.77 -21.22
CA ILE A 7 -9.49 23.08 -19.89
C ILE A 7 -10.97 22.71 -19.78
N PHE A 8 -11.30 21.81 -18.87
CA PHE A 8 -12.67 21.41 -18.55
C PHE A 8 -13.17 22.18 -17.33
N LYS A 9 -14.42 22.63 -17.38
CA LYS A 9 -15.08 23.39 -16.31
C LYS A 9 -14.28 24.62 -15.86
N GLU A 10 -13.52 25.27 -16.79
CA GLU A 10 -12.63 26.40 -16.53
C GLU A 10 -11.58 26.16 -15.43
N ARG A 11 -11.44 24.88 -14.99
CA ARG A 11 -10.64 24.50 -13.83
C ARG A 11 -9.64 23.39 -14.10
N TYR A 12 -10.04 22.34 -14.82
CA TYR A 12 -9.20 21.14 -14.96
C TYR A 12 -8.46 21.14 -16.30
N GLN A 13 -7.16 21.46 -16.26
CA GLN A 13 -6.31 21.48 -17.44
C GLN A 13 -5.74 20.08 -17.70
N LEU A 14 -6.19 19.42 -18.77
CA LEU A 14 -5.71 18.10 -19.16
C LEU A 14 -4.22 18.11 -19.51
N GLN A 15 -3.44 17.16 -19.02
CA GLN A 15 -2.01 17.04 -19.28
C GLN A 15 -1.69 15.85 -20.18
N SER A 16 -1.91 14.65 -19.70
CA SER A 16 -1.64 13.40 -20.42
C SER A 16 -2.79 12.41 -20.25
N GLN A 17 -3.07 11.67 -21.31
CA GLN A 17 -4.07 10.61 -21.26
C GLN A 17 -3.50 9.37 -20.56
N LEU A 18 -4.16 8.92 -19.52
CA LEU A 18 -3.77 7.74 -18.72
C LEU A 18 -4.48 6.46 -19.20
N GLY A 19 -5.65 6.61 -19.82
CA GLY A 19 -6.43 5.47 -20.31
C GLY A 19 -7.51 5.89 -21.31
N LEU A 20 -7.84 4.95 -22.19
CA LEU A 20 -8.90 5.10 -23.19
C LEU A 20 -9.66 3.77 -23.28
N ASN A 21 -10.96 3.80 -23.02
CA ASN A 21 -11.90 2.72 -23.24
C ASN A 21 -13.09 3.25 -24.03
N SER A 22 -13.95 2.37 -24.56
CA SER A 22 -15.14 2.76 -25.33
C SER A 22 -15.91 3.90 -24.65
N GLY A 23 -15.80 5.12 -25.16
CA GLY A 23 -16.50 6.32 -24.66
C GLY A 23 -15.99 6.89 -23.34
N ARG A 24 -15.05 6.24 -22.65
CA ARG A 24 -14.43 6.69 -21.39
C ARG A 24 -12.98 7.04 -21.58
N GLN A 25 -12.55 8.18 -21.06
CA GLN A 25 -11.18 8.65 -21.09
C GLN A 25 -10.73 8.99 -19.67
N THR A 26 -9.53 8.58 -19.33
CA THR A 26 -8.90 8.93 -18.05
C THR A 26 -7.70 9.82 -18.33
N TRP A 27 -7.66 10.97 -17.69
CA TRP A 27 -6.64 11.99 -17.88
C TRP A 27 -5.97 12.37 -16.57
N LEU A 28 -4.65 12.58 -16.63
CA LEU A 28 -3.95 13.39 -15.65
C LEU A 28 -4.25 14.84 -15.96
N ALA A 29 -4.66 15.63 -14.97
CA ALA A 29 -4.98 17.04 -15.13
C ALA A 29 -4.39 17.86 -13.99
N LYS A 30 -4.24 19.16 -14.21
CA LYS A 30 -3.94 20.15 -13.16
C LYS A 30 -5.23 20.82 -12.74
N ASP A 31 -5.46 20.88 -11.44
CA ASP A 31 -6.53 21.66 -10.84
C ASP A 31 -6.05 23.11 -10.64
N LEU A 32 -6.56 24.02 -11.46
CA LEU A 32 -6.13 25.44 -11.47
C LEU A 32 -6.59 26.20 -10.23
N GLU A 33 -7.62 25.71 -9.50
CA GLU A 33 -8.07 26.32 -8.26
C GLU A 33 -7.23 25.91 -7.03
N THR A 34 -6.47 24.82 -7.12
CA THR A 34 -5.62 24.29 -6.03
C THR A 34 -4.12 24.45 -6.31
N ASN A 35 -3.70 25.59 -6.87
CA ASN A 35 -2.29 25.88 -7.23
C ASN A 35 -1.66 24.85 -8.19
N GLY A 36 -2.46 24.21 -9.04
CA GLY A 36 -1.99 23.24 -10.02
C GLY A 36 -1.69 21.86 -9.45
N GLU A 37 -2.34 21.48 -8.32
CA GLU A 37 -2.32 20.10 -7.81
C GLU A 37 -2.75 19.13 -8.92
N PHE A 38 -2.05 18.00 -9.04
CA PHE A 38 -2.42 16.98 -10.00
C PHE A 38 -3.64 16.18 -9.52
N VAL A 39 -4.58 15.98 -10.43
CA VAL A 39 -5.80 15.19 -10.23
C VAL A 39 -5.98 14.23 -11.40
N VAL A 40 -6.77 13.18 -11.19
CA VAL A 40 -7.23 12.31 -12.26
C VAL A 40 -8.65 12.71 -12.63
N VAL A 41 -8.87 12.99 -13.92
CA VAL A 41 -10.18 13.32 -14.49
C VAL A 41 -10.61 12.16 -15.39
N LYS A 42 -11.67 11.48 -15.01
CA LYS A 42 -12.37 10.51 -15.86
C LYS A 42 -13.46 11.23 -16.60
N LEU A 43 -13.48 11.11 -17.91
CA LEU A 43 -14.48 11.74 -18.80
C LEU A 43 -15.30 10.65 -19.48
N LEU A 44 -16.61 10.80 -19.48
CA LEU A 44 -17.55 10.01 -20.26
C LEU A 44 -18.26 10.92 -21.24
N THR A 45 -18.20 10.60 -22.54
CA THR A 45 -18.95 11.32 -23.58
C THR A 45 -20.21 10.57 -23.87
N PHE A 46 -21.36 11.19 -23.65
CA PHE A 46 -22.65 10.58 -23.97
C PHE A 46 -22.94 10.70 -25.47
N GLY A 47 -23.21 9.55 -26.10
CA GLY A 47 -23.49 9.43 -27.54
C GLY A 47 -22.61 8.38 -28.23
N GLY A 48 -22.90 8.04 -29.46
CA GLY A 48 -22.23 6.97 -30.19
C GLY A 48 -22.51 5.60 -29.55
N ASP A 49 -21.43 4.90 -29.15
CA ASP A 49 -21.52 3.57 -28.53
C ASP A 49 -21.86 3.59 -27.03
N VAL A 50 -21.88 4.77 -26.37
CA VAL A 50 -22.16 4.92 -24.94
C VAL A 50 -23.65 4.88 -24.66
N GLN A 51 -24.07 3.95 -23.82
CA GLN A 51 -25.47 3.71 -23.46
C GLN A 51 -25.80 4.31 -22.08
N TRP A 52 -27.10 4.38 -21.76
CA TRP A 52 -27.58 4.84 -20.45
C TRP A 52 -27.03 4.01 -19.26
N GLU A 53 -26.76 2.75 -19.52
CA GLU A 53 -26.16 1.83 -18.55
C GLU A 53 -24.73 2.26 -18.18
N ASP A 54 -23.96 2.75 -19.15
CA ASP A 54 -22.59 3.25 -18.91
C ASP A 54 -22.60 4.51 -18.05
N LEU A 55 -23.55 5.43 -18.30
CA LEU A 55 -23.73 6.62 -17.47
C LEU A 55 -24.11 6.25 -16.04
N LYS A 56 -25.04 5.31 -15.83
CA LYS A 56 -25.42 4.85 -14.50
C LYS A 56 -24.24 4.24 -13.73
N LEU A 57 -23.38 3.49 -14.42
CA LEU A 57 -22.16 2.93 -13.81
C LEU A 57 -21.17 4.04 -13.45
N PHE A 58 -21.03 5.05 -14.31
CA PHE A 58 -20.15 6.20 -14.08
C PHE A 58 -20.62 7.06 -12.89
N GLU A 59 -21.91 7.36 -12.81
CA GLU A 59 -22.52 8.06 -11.68
C GLU A 59 -22.39 7.26 -10.37
N ARG A 60 -22.58 5.95 -10.45
CA ARG A 60 -22.41 5.06 -9.30
C ARG A 60 -20.95 5.08 -8.79
N GLU A 61 -19.97 5.03 -9.69
CA GLU A 61 -18.56 5.17 -9.32
C GLU A 61 -18.32 6.44 -8.51
N ALA A 62 -18.85 7.58 -9.00
CA ALA A 62 -18.74 8.86 -8.31
C ALA A 62 -19.41 8.85 -6.92
N GLN A 63 -20.63 8.28 -6.83
CA GLN A 63 -21.37 8.18 -5.57
C GLN A 63 -20.65 7.31 -4.54
N VAL A 64 -20.15 6.15 -4.95
CA VAL A 64 -19.41 5.25 -4.08
C VAL A 64 -18.12 5.91 -3.62
N LEU A 65 -17.31 6.45 -4.54
CA LEU A 65 -16.04 7.09 -4.20
C LEU A 65 -16.23 8.27 -3.23
N LYS A 66 -17.33 9.02 -3.36
CA LYS A 66 -17.69 10.13 -2.46
C LYS A 66 -17.94 9.68 -1.01
N GLN A 67 -18.40 8.43 -0.82
CA GLN A 67 -18.70 7.87 0.51
C GLN A 67 -17.50 7.16 1.14
N LEU A 68 -16.49 6.78 0.34
CA LEU A 68 -15.33 6.07 0.83
C LEU A 68 -14.36 7.01 1.54
N ASN A 69 -13.86 6.59 2.70
CA ASN A 69 -12.84 7.29 3.47
C ASN A 69 -11.77 6.30 3.94
N HIS A 70 -10.79 6.03 3.09
CA HIS A 70 -9.69 5.14 3.37
C HIS A 70 -8.37 5.75 2.84
N PRO A 71 -7.24 5.69 3.60
CA PRO A 71 -5.99 6.36 3.21
C PRO A 71 -5.38 5.85 1.90
N ARG A 72 -5.73 4.62 1.47
CA ARG A 72 -5.21 3.97 0.25
C ARG A 72 -6.27 3.81 -0.85
N ILE A 73 -7.31 4.66 -0.80
CA ILE A 73 -8.29 4.85 -1.88
C ILE A 73 -8.24 6.33 -2.27
N PRO A 74 -8.17 6.66 -3.58
CA PRO A 74 -8.17 8.06 -4.02
C PRO A 74 -9.39 8.81 -3.51
N LYS A 75 -9.19 10.01 -3.00
CA LYS A 75 -10.29 10.84 -2.53
C LYS A 75 -11.09 11.39 -3.70
N TYR A 76 -12.41 11.35 -3.58
CA TYR A 76 -13.31 12.10 -4.45
C TYR A 76 -13.02 13.59 -4.34
N ARG A 77 -12.98 14.30 -5.48
CA ARG A 77 -12.77 15.75 -5.54
C ARG A 77 -13.99 16.47 -6.10
N ASP A 78 -14.48 16.05 -7.26
CA ASP A 78 -15.57 16.72 -7.96
C ASP A 78 -16.31 15.76 -8.90
N TYR A 79 -17.53 16.15 -9.26
CA TYR A 79 -18.30 15.56 -10.35
C TYR A 79 -19.02 16.67 -11.11
N PHE A 80 -18.91 16.70 -12.43
CA PHE A 80 -19.49 17.75 -13.25
C PHE A 80 -20.09 17.22 -14.55
N THR A 81 -20.98 18.03 -15.13
CA THR A 81 -21.55 17.80 -16.45
C THR A 81 -21.29 19.06 -17.29
N ILE A 82 -20.91 18.87 -18.54
CA ILE A 82 -20.74 19.93 -19.53
C ILE A 82 -21.59 19.56 -20.73
N ASP A 83 -22.51 20.46 -21.07
CA ASP A 83 -23.37 20.37 -22.26
C ASP A 83 -22.95 21.48 -23.23
N ASP A 84 -22.02 21.14 -24.12
CA ASP A 84 -21.57 22.01 -25.20
C ASP A 84 -21.85 21.27 -26.54
N ARG A 85 -20.87 21.06 -27.38
CA ARG A 85 -21.02 20.28 -28.64
C ARG A 85 -21.32 18.80 -28.42
N SER A 86 -21.02 18.31 -27.25
CA SER A 86 -21.31 16.95 -26.75
C SER A 86 -21.57 17.02 -25.27
N LEU A 87 -22.42 16.08 -24.78
CA LEU A 87 -22.68 15.95 -23.35
C LEU A 87 -21.57 15.15 -22.68
N TRP A 88 -20.83 15.81 -21.80
CA TRP A 88 -19.73 15.24 -21.06
C TRP A 88 -20.06 15.10 -19.57
N PHE A 89 -19.68 13.97 -19.01
CA PHE A 89 -19.67 13.75 -17.57
C PHE A 89 -18.22 13.58 -17.10
N GLY A 90 -17.84 14.30 -16.05
CA GLY A 90 -16.52 14.27 -15.48
C GLY A 90 -16.52 13.84 -14.02
N LEU A 91 -15.70 12.85 -13.66
CA LEU A 91 -15.40 12.47 -12.30
C LEU A 91 -13.94 12.85 -12.01
N VAL A 92 -13.73 13.64 -10.97
CA VAL A 92 -12.41 14.09 -10.53
C VAL A 92 -12.06 13.42 -9.22
N GLN A 93 -10.88 12.84 -9.17
CA GLN A 93 -10.35 12.18 -7.99
C GLN A 93 -8.88 12.53 -7.76
N GLU A 94 -8.40 12.26 -6.56
CA GLU A 94 -7.00 12.43 -6.19
C GLU A 94 -6.08 11.64 -7.13
N HIS A 95 -4.97 12.27 -7.55
CA HIS A 95 -3.92 11.58 -8.28
C HIS A 95 -2.97 10.88 -7.29
N ILE A 96 -2.82 9.59 -7.45
CA ILE A 96 -1.87 8.79 -6.67
C ILE A 96 -0.55 8.71 -7.45
N GLN A 97 0.51 9.25 -6.85
CA GLN A 97 1.84 9.24 -7.44
C GLN A 97 2.44 7.83 -7.35
N GLY A 98 2.78 7.25 -8.49
CA GLY A 98 3.28 5.88 -8.61
C GLY A 98 3.00 5.31 -9.99
N ALA A 99 3.14 3.98 -10.11
CA ALA A 99 2.82 3.24 -11.33
C ALA A 99 1.87 2.10 -11.03
N SER A 100 0.98 1.77 -11.96
CA SER A 100 0.14 0.57 -11.82
C SER A 100 1.02 -0.69 -11.89
N LEU A 101 0.60 -1.75 -11.18
CA LEU A 101 1.30 -3.03 -11.26
C LEU A 101 1.33 -3.57 -12.70
N LYS A 102 0.32 -3.23 -13.52
CA LYS A 102 0.32 -3.56 -14.96
C LYS A 102 1.45 -2.86 -15.70
N GLU A 103 1.64 -1.55 -15.48
CA GLU A 103 2.73 -0.80 -16.12
C GLU A 103 4.09 -1.35 -15.71
N LEU A 104 4.26 -1.73 -14.45
CA LEU A 104 5.48 -2.34 -13.94
C LEU A 104 5.76 -3.70 -14.60
N LEU A 105 4.73 -4.56 -14.73
CA LEU A 105 4.82 -5.82 -15.45
C LEU A 105 5.20 -5.61 -16.92
N VAL A 106 4.57 -4.67 -17.62
CA VAL A 106 4.88 -4.34 -19.03
C VAL A 106 6.32 -3.84 -19.19
N ARG A 107 6.84 -3.10 -18.20
CA ARG A 107 8.25 -2.67 -18.15
C ARG A 107 9.23 -3.82 -17.83
N GLY A 108 8.72 -5.05 -17.65
CA GLY A 108 9.54 -6.23 -17.34
C GLY A 108 9.97 -6.33 -15.89
N GLN A 109 9.32 -5.60 -14.97
CA GLN A 109 9.62 -5.73 -13.55
C GLN A 109 9.21 -7.11 -13.06
N LYS A 110 10.14 -7.80 -12.40
CA LYS A 110 9.89 -9.03 -11.66
C LYS A 110 9.67 -8.70 -10.20
N PHE A 111 8.68 -9.34 -9.60
CA PHE A 111 8.35 -9.18 -8.19
C PHE A 111 8.94 -10.33 -7.39
N THR A 112 9.55 -10.02 -6.27
CA THR A 112 9.95 -11.04 -5.29
C THR A 112 8.72 -11.54 -4.54
N GLU A 113 8.79 -12.74 -3.97
CA GLU A 113 7.75 -13.31 -3.12
C GLU A 113 7.31 -12.32 -2.03
N LEU A 114 8.26 -11.76 -1.29
CA LEU A 114 8.00 -10.76 -0.24
C LEU A 114 7.27 -9.50 -0.77
N GLN A 115 7.60 -9.06 -1.98
CA GLN A 115 6.88 -7.93 -2.59
C GLN A 115 5.44 -8.30 -2.91
N VAL A 116 5.20 -9.52 -3.42
CA VAL A 116 3.85 -10.01 -3.71
C VAL A 116 3.05 -10.16 -2.42
N GLU A 117 3.65 -10.72 -1.37
CA GLU A 117 3.01 -10.81 -0.05
C GLU A 117 2.60 -9.42 0.49
N ASN A 118 3.49 -8.42 0.43
CA ASN A 118 3.16 -7.07 0.88
C ASN A 118 2.04 -6.43 0.04
N ILE A 119 2.06 -6.62 -1.29
CA ILE A 119 1.01 -6.13 -2.19
C ILE A 119 -0.34 -6.76 -1.83
N VAL A 120 -0.35 -8.07 -1.58
CA VAL A 120 -1.55 -8.81 -1.20
C VAL A 120 -2.07 -8.34 0.16
N ILE A 121 -1.20 -8.21 1.17
CA ILE A 121 -1.55 -7.73 2.51
C ILE A 121 -2.18 -6.34 2.42
N ASP A 122 -1.52 -5.41 1.75
CA ASP A 122 -2.02 -4.04 1.57
C ASP A 122 -3.40 -4.01 0.89
N THR A 123 -3.60 -4.87 -0.12
CA THR A 123 -4.88 -4.97 -0.82
C THR A 123 -5.96 -5.61 0.05
N LEU A 124 -5.63 -6.66 0.82
CA LEU A 124 -6.56 -7.29 1.76
C LEU A 124 -7.05 -6.30 2.83
N GLU A 125 -6.19 -5.43 3.34
CA GLU A 125 -6.60 -4.39 4.30
C GLU A 125 -7.63 -3.42 3.68
N ILE A 126 -7.46 -3.04 2.41
CA ILE A 126 -8.45 -2.23 1.69
C ILE A 126 -9.77 -3.01 1.52
N LEU A 127 -9.69 -4.29 1.15
CA LEU A 127 -10.87 -5.14 1.00
C LEU A 127 -11.61 -5.39 2.31
N ILE A 128 -10.90 -5.53 3.44
CA ILE A 128 -11.51 -5.61 4.78
C ILE A 128 -12.34 -4.36 5.07
N TYR A 129 -11.82 -3.18 4.75
CA TYR A 129 -12.57 -1.93 4.89
C TYR A 129 -13.81 -1.91 3.99
N LEU A 130 -13.68 -2.22 2.70
CA LEU A 130 -14.79 -2.18 1.73
C LEU A 130 -15.89 -3.18 2.08
N HIS A 131 -15.51 -4.42 2.38
CA HIS A 131 -16.46 -5.48 2.73
C HIS A 131 -17.10 -5.29 4.10
N GLY A 132 -16.46 -4.52 5.00
CA GLY A 132 -16.98 -4.17 6.33
C GLY A 132 -17.99 -3.02 6.33
N LEU A 133 -18.18 -2.33 5.21
CA LEU A 133 -19.18 -1.27 5.09
C LEU A 133 -20.61 -1.81 5.14
N ASN A 134 -21.57 -0.96 5.43
CA ASN A 134 -22.99 -1.31 5.44
C ASN A 134 -23.79 -0.38 4.50
N PRO A 135 -24.24 -0.85 3.34
CA PRO A 135 -24.03 -2.19 2.77
C PRO A 135 -22.57 -2.43 2.35
N PRO A 136 -22.13 -3.70 2.29
CA PRO A 136 -20.79 -4.05 1.80
C PRO A 136 -20.57 -3.58 0.36
N VAL A 137 -19.38 -3.03 0.12
CA VAL A 137 -18.92 -2.59 -1.21
C VAL A 137 -18.01 -3.66 -1.79
N LEU A 138 -18.38 -4.20 -2.96
CA LEU A 138 -17.57 -5.16 -3.72
C LEU A 138 -16.92 -4.43 -4.89
N HIS A 139 -15.60 -4.58 -5.05
CA HIS A 139 -14.85 -3.89 -6.12
C HIS A 139 -15.09 -4.51 -7.50
N ARG A 140 -15.07 -5.84 -7.60
CA ARG A 140 -15.38 -6.66 -8.78
C ARG A 140 -14.40 -6.55 -9.96
N ASP A 141 -13.34 -5.77 -9.83
CA ASP A 141 -12.31 -5.63 -10.87
C ASP A 141 -10.90 -5.49 -10.29
N ILE A 142 -10.57 -6.37 -9.31
CA ILE A 142 -9.22 -6.42 -8.75
C ILE A 142 -8.28 -7.05 -9.78
N LYS A 143 -7.30 -6.24 -10.24
CA LYS A 143 -6.31 -6.63 -11.25
C LYS A 143 -5.10 -5.69 -11.22
N PRO A 144 -3.96 -6.03 -11.85
CA PRO A 144 -2.75 -5.22 -11.81
C PRO A 144 -2.91 -3.77 -12.29
N SER A 145 -3.83 -3.47 -13.22
CA SER A 145 -4.07 -2.09 -13.69
C SER A 145 -4.77 -1.21 -12.66
N ASN A 146 -5.49 -1.81 -11.70
CA ASN A 146 -6.29 -1.10 -10.70
C ASN A 146 -5.59 -1.03 -9.34
N LEU A 147 -4.34 -1.49 -9.26
CA LEU A 147 -3.47 -1.42 -8.10
C LEU A 147 -2.27 -0.53 -8.44
N ILE A 148 -2.20 0.65 -7.80
CA ILE A 148 -1.07 1.58 -7.97
C ILE A 148 -0.06 1.32 -6.87
N TRP A 149 1.17 1.03 -7.25
CA TRP A 149 2.30 0.99 -6.33
C TRP A 149 2.92 2.38 -6.24
N SER A 150 2.70 3.02 -5.11
CA SER A 150 3.17 4.39 -4.88
C SER A 150 4.68 4.43 -4.67
N ASP A 151 5.26 5.64 -4.77
CA ASP A 151 6.68 5.88 -4.45
C ASP A 151 7.04 5.53 -3.00
N ARG A 152 6.04 5.43 -2.12
CA ARG A 152 6.20 4.97 -0.72
C ARG A 152 6.10 3.46 -0.57
N GLN A 153 5.94 2.72 -1.68
CA GLN A 153 5.74 1.27 -1.71
C GLN A 153 4.46 0.80 -0.99
N GLU A 154 3.44 1.62 -1.02
CA GLU A 154 2.09 1.32 -0.54
C GLU A 154 1.18 1.06 -1.73
N ILE A 155 0.24 0.14 -1.60
CA ILE A 155 -0.74 -0.15 -2.63
C ILE A 155 -1.97 0.73 -2.44
N TYR A 156 -2.38 1.37 -3.52
CA TYR A 156 -3.64 2.08 -3.64
C TYR A 156 -4.56 1.34 -4.59
N LEU A 157 -5.82 1.18 -4.19
CA LEU A 157 -6.86 0.59 -5.04
C LEU A 157 -7.63 1.70 -5.74
N VAL A 158 -7.67 1.63 -7.08
CA VAL A 158 -8.30 2.63 -7.94
C VAL A 158 -9.36 1.99 -8.84
N ASP A 159 -10.18 2.82 -9.48
CA ASP A 159 -11.17 2.42 -10.48
C ASP A 159 -12.37 1.62 -9.92
N PHE A 160 -13.30 2.35 -9.32
CA PHE A 160 -14.52 1.81 -8.73
C PHE A 160 -15.70 1.69 -9.72
N GLY A 161 -15.42 1.69 -11.03
CA GLY A 161 -16.46 1.63 -12.09
C GLY A 161 -17.24 0.33 -12.15
N ALA A 162 -16.71 -0.75 -11.59
CA ALA A 162 -17.34 -2.07 -11.54
C ALA A 162 -18.12 -2.35 -10.23
N VAL A 163 -18.14 -1.41 -9.30
CA VAL A 163 -18.63 -1.60 -7.93
C VAL A 163 -20.11 -1.95 -7.87
N GLN A 164 -20.45 -2.87 -6.98
CA GLN A 164 -21.83 -3.21 -6.62
C GLN A 164 -22.04 -3.05 -5.12
N ASP A 165 -23.09 -2.33 -4.73
CA ASP A 165 -23.67 -2.41 -3.40
C ASP A 165 -24.84 -3.42 -3.39
N LYS A 166 -25.07 -4.09 -2.28
CA LYS A 166 -26.17 -5.07 -2.17
C LYS A 166 -27.56 -4.46 -2.34
N ALA A 167 -27.73 -3.17 -2.07
CA ALA A 167 -29.02 -2.48 -2.20
C ALA A 167 -29.49 -2.37 -3.67
N SER A 168 -28.55 -2.45 -4.62
CA SER A 168 -28.84 -2.36 -6.06
C SER A 168 -29.10 -3.71 -6.74
N ALA A 169 -28.93 -4.82 -6.02
CA ALA A 169 -28.99 -6.18 -6.60
C ALA A 169 -30.43 -6.73 -6.75
N GLU A 170 -31.42 -6.14 -6.07
CA GLU A 170 -32.80 -6.60 -6.17
C GLU A 170 -33.50 -6.00 -7.37
N GLY A 171 -33.66 -6.81 -8.42
CA GLY A 171 -34.64 -6.58 -9.50
C GLY A 171 -34.16 -5.90 -10.77
N LYS A 172 -32.83 -5.84 -11.08
CA LYS A 172 -32.33 -5.19 -12.31
C LYS A 172 -31.43 -6.09 -13.15
N THR A 173 -31.41 -5.82 -14.46
CA THR A 173 -30.55 -6.40 -15.49
C THR A 173 -29.08 -6.45 -15.01
N PHE A 174 -28.49 -7.64 -14.99
CA PHE A 174 -27.10 -7.84 -14.58
C PHE A 174 -26.17 -7.30 -15.65
N THR A 175 -25.37 -6.29 -15.31
CA THR A 175 -24.24 -5.91 -16.16
C THR A 175 -23.11 -6.90 -15.90
N VAL A 176 -22.70 -7.62 -16.94
CA VAL A 176 -21.52 -8.49 -16.90
C VAL A 176 -20.29 -7.58 -16.77
N VAL A 177 -19.67 -7.60 -15.60
CA VAL A 177 -18.49 -6.78 -15.29
C VAL A 177 -17.35 -7.70 -14.86
N GLY A 178 -16.14 -7.39 -15.26
CA GLY A 178 -14.93 -8.10 -14.87
C GLY A 178 -13.98 -8.30 -16.04
N THR A 179 -12.70 -8.50 -15.71
CA THR A 179 -11.65 -8.73 -16.68
C THR A 179 -11.36 -10.23 -16.79
N TYR A 180 -11.35 -10.76 -18.00
CA TYR A 180 -11.06 -12.18 -18.24
C TYR A 180 -9.73 -12.60 -17.61
N GLY A 181 -9.74 -13.73 -16.92
CA GLY A 181 -8.61 -14.25 -16.13
C GLY A 181 -8.57 -13.76 -14.68
N TYR A 182 -9.22 -12.61 -14.35
CA TYR A 182 -9.27 -12.05 -12.99
C TYR A 182 -10.65 -12.12 -12.36
N ALA A 183 -11.70 -12.29 -13.15
CA ALA A 183 -13.06 -12.40 -12.66
C ALA A 183 -13.48 -13.87 -12.53
N PRO A 184 -14.05 -14.30 -11.38
CA PRO A 184 -14.52 -15.67 -11.20
C PRO A 184 -15.89 -15.90 -11.85
N MET A 185 -16.26 -17.17 -12.06
CA MET A 185 -17.46 -17.57 -12.78
C MET A 185 -18.77 -17.03 -12.19
N GLU A 186 -18.88 -16.98 -10.86
CA GLU A 186 -20.09 -16.44 -10.21
C GLU A 186 -20.32 -14.95 -10.50
N GLN A 187 -19.26 -14.21 -10.80
CA GLN A 187 -19.35 -12.79 -11.14
C GLN A 187 -20.02 -12.56 -12.48
N TYR A 188 -19.73 -13.40 -13.48
CA TYR A 188 -20.42 -13.38 -14.77
C TYR A 188 -21.92 -13.74 -14.65
N GLY A 189 -22.26 -14.52 -13.62
CA GLY A 189 -23.66 -14.82 -13.27
C GLY A 189 -24.35 -13.76 -12.41
N GLY A 190 -23.72 -12.60 -12.17
CA GLY A 190 -24.29 -11.51 -11.36
C GLY A 190 -24.35 -11.81 -9.86
N ARG A 191 -23.68 -12.85 -9.38
CA ARG A 191 -23.70 -13.34 -7.99
C ARG A 191 -22.38 -13.07 -7.27
N SER A 192 -21.80 -11.88 -7.46
CA SER A 192 -20.57 -11.49 -6.78
C SER A 192 -20.75 -11.46 -5.26
N VAL A 193 -19.73 -11.94 -4.57
CA VAL A 193 -19.62 -12.00 -3.11
C VAL A 193 -18.23 -11.50 -2.69
N PRO A 194 -17.94 -11.21 -1.42
CA PRO A 194 -16.60 -10.80 -0.97
C PRO A 194 -15.48 -11.73 -1.46
N ALA A 195 -15.73 -13.04 -1.51
CA ALA A 195 -14.80 -14.02 -2.05
C ALA A 195 -14.53 -13.88 -3.57
N SER A 196 -15.35 -13.11 -4.30
CA SER A 196 -15.08 -12.82 -5.71
C SER A 196 -13.94 -11.80 -5.88
N ASP A 197 -13.84 -10.79 -4.98
CA ASP A 197 -12.70 -9.88 -4.95
C ASP A 197 -11.41 -10.60 -4.53
N LEU A 198 -11.52 -11.61 -3.64
CA LEU A 198 -10.38 -12.44 -3.25
C LEU A 198 -9.84 -13.26 -4.43
N TYR A 199 -10.72 -13.77 -5.28
CA TYR A 199 -10.28 -14.45 -6.51
C TYR A 199 -9.47 -13.50 -7.40
N GLY A 200 -9.95 -12.27 -7.63
CA GLY A 200 -9.24 -11.26 -8.43
C GLY A 200 -7.86 -10.93 -7.84
N LEU A 201 -7.77 -10.85 -6.51
CA LEU A 201 -6.50 -10.63 -5.82
C LEU A 201 -5.56 -11.84 -5.96
N GLY A 202 -6.05 -13.06 -5.81
CA GLY A 202 -5.28 -14.28 -6.05
C GLY A 202 -4.78 -14.39 -7.49
N ALA A 203 -5.64 -14.10 -8.48
CA ALA A 203 -5.27 -14.04 -9.89
C ALA A 203 -4.22 -12.95 -10.17
N THR A 204 -4.32 -11.81 -9.49
CA THR A 204 -3.29 -10.75 -9.54
C THR A 204 -1.96 -11.27 -8.97
N ALA A 205 -1.97 -11.96 -7.83
CA ALA A 205 -0.76 -12.55 -7.25
C ALA A 205 -0.11 -13.57 -8.19
N ILE A 206 -0.89 -14.42 -8.87
CA ILE A 206 -0.38 -15.33 -9.91
C ILE A 206 0.35 -14.56 -11.00
N HIS A 207 -0.25 -13.48 -11.52
CA HIS A 207 0.38 -12.66 -12.56
C HIS A 207 1.71 -12.04 -12.08
N LEU A 208 1.76 -11.53 -10.85
CA LEU A 208 2.98 -10.95 -10.29
C LEU A 208 4.08 -11.99 -10.06
N LEU A 209 3.73 -13.19 -9.60
CA LEU A 209 4.68 -14.28 -9.32
C LEU A 209 5.23 -14.92 -10.59
N THR A 210 4.40 -15.07 -11.63
CA THR A 210 4.77 -15.77 -12.86
C THR A 210 5.21 -14.84 -13.99
N GLY A 211 4.75 -13.57 -13.97
CA GLY A 211 4.87 -12.65 -15.11
C GLY A 211 3.93 -13.00 -16.27
N ILE A 212 3.03 -13.99 -16.10
CA ILE A 212 2.10 -14.47 -17.13
C ILE A 212 0.68 -14.14 -16.70
N SER A 213 -0.13 -13.60 -17.63
CA SER A 213 -1.55 -13.32 -17.33
C SER A 213 -2.28 -14.61 -16.98
N PRO A 214 -3.14 -14.63 -15.93
CA PRO A 214 -3.93 -15.82 -15.58
C PRO A 214 -4.78 -16.36 -16.74
N ALA A 215 -5.18 -15.49 -17.67
CA ALA A 215 -5.90 -15.87 -18.89
C ALA A 215 -5.08 -16.71 -19.90
N GLU A 216 -3.75 -16.65 -19.80
CA GLU A 216 -2.80 -17.36 -20.67
C GLU A 216 -2.27 -18.64 -20.03
N LEU A 217 -2.58 -18.88 -18.76
CA LEU A 217 -2.18 -20.09 -18.05
C LEU A 217 -3.16 -21.23 -18.29
N PRO A 218 -2.67 -22.47 -18.38
CA PRO A 218 -3.53 -23.64 -18.51
C PRO A 218 -4.38 -23.84 -17.26
N GLN A 219 -5.53 -24.47 -17.42
CA GLN A 219 -6.40 -24.90 -16.32
C GLN A 219 -6.51 -26.42 -16.34
N ASP A 220 -6.69 -27.02 -15.17
CA ASP A 220 -7.01 -28.45 -15.05
C ASP A 220 -8.50 -28.73 -15.29
N ASP A 221 -8.91 -30.00 -15.23
CA ASP A 221 -10.29 -30.44 -15.44
C ASP A 221 -11.27 -29.84 -14.40
N ASP A 222 -10.76 -29.45 -13.21
CA ASP A 222 -11.50 -28.78 -12.15
C ASP A 222 -11.48 -27.24 -12.29
N LEU A 223 -10.94 -26.69 -13.39
CA LEU A 223 -10.78 -25.26 -13.69
C LEU A 223 -9.82 -24.52 -12.74
N ASN A 224 -8.92 -25.22 -12.04
CA ASN A 224 -7.86 -24.55 -11.28
C ASN A 224 -6.75 -24.08 -12.21
N ILE A 225 -6.27 -22.85 -11.99
CA ILE A 225 -5.16 -22.28 -12.77
C ILE A 225 -3.85 -23.01 -12.44
N GLN A 226 -3.16 -23.52 -13.47
CA GLN A 226 -1.89 -24.23 -13.35
C GLN A 226 -0.72 -23.23 -13.41
N PHE A 227 -0.23 -22.77 -12.27
CA PHE A 227 0.80 -21.72 -12.19
C PHE A 227 2.04 -22.10 -11.36
N ARG A 228 1.96 -23.19 -10.56
CA ARG A 228 3.02 -23.52 -9.58
C ARG A 228 4.37 -23.73 -10.22
N ASP A 229 4.42 -24.47 -11.32
CA ASP A 229 5.67 -24.77 -12.08
C ASP A 229 6.27 -23.53 -12.77
N ARG A 230 5.55 -22.42 -12.78
CA ARG A 230 5.97 -21.16 -13.38
C ARG A 230 6.44 -20.13 -12.35
N SER A 231 6.40 -20.47 -11.06
CA SER A 231 6.78 -19.61 -9.95
C SER A 231 7.88 -20.24 -9.11
N GLY A 232 8.81 -19.42 -8.62
CA GLY A 232 9.82 -19.85 -7.65
C GLY A 232 9.44 -19.52 -6.20
N ALA A 233 8.19 -19.19 -5.93
CA ALA A 233 7.71 -18.85 -4.60
C ALA A 233 7.59 -20.11 -3.72
N SER A 234 7.50 -19.91 -2.41
CA SER A 234 7.33 -20.99 -1.42
C SER A 234 6.01 -21.73 -1.64
N ASP A 235 6.00 -23.04 -1.35
CA ASP A 235 4.78 -23.85 -1.40
C ASP A 235 3.65 -23.25 -0.59
N GLN A 236 3.96 -22.65 0.53
CA GLN A 236 3.04 -21.99 1.43
C GLN A 236 2.28 -20.86 0.76
N LEU A 237 2.98 -19.90 0.11
CA LEU A 237 2.34 -18.83 -0.63
C LEU A 237 1.56 -19.38 -1.83
N LEU A 238 2.09 -20.41 -2.51
CA LEU A 238 1.42 -21.02 -3.66
C LEU A 238 0.12 -21.73 -3.24
N ASP A 239 0.08 -22.41 -2.09
CA ASP A 239 -1.12 -23.05 -1.55
C ASP A 239 -2.18 -21.98 -1.17
N TRP A 240 -1.74 -20.89 -0.54
CA TRP A 240 -2.60 -19.76 -0.20
C TRP A 240 -3.21 -19.12 -1.46
N VAL A 241 -2.40 -18.82 -2.48
CA VAL A 241 -2.85 -18.27 -3.77
C VAL A 241 -3.80 -19.24 -4.48
N GLN A 242 -3.53 -20.53 -4.45
CA GLN A 242 -4.39 -21.55 -5.04
C GLN A 242 -5.76 -21.59 -4.34
N LYS A 243 -5.81 -21.45 -3.01
CA LYS A 243 -7.06 -21.34 -2.26
C LYS A 243 -7.82 -20.06 -2.63
N MET A 244 -7.14 -18.93 -2.79
CA MET A 244 -7.76 -17.67 -3.25
C MET A 244 -8.43 -17.82 -4.61
N THR A 245 -7.80 -18.54 -5.53
CA THR A 245 -8.26 -18.72 -6.91
C THR A 245 -9.06 -19.99 -7.15
N ALA A 246 -9.46 -20.70 -6.08
CA ALA A 246 -10.30 -21.89 -6.22
C ALA A 246 -11.60 -21.57 -7.00
N PRO A 247 -11.98 -22.36 -8.02
CA PRO A 247 -13.16 -22.10 -8.85
C PRO A 247 -14.45 -22.02 -8.02
N SER A 248 -14.60 -22.90 -7.04
CA SER A 248 -15.75 -22.89 -6.12
C SER A 248 -15.59 -21.86 -5.01
N VAL A 249 -16.55 -20.95 -4.87
CA VAL A 249 -16.61 -19.95 -3.76
C VAL A 249 -16.47 -20.61 -2.39
N LYS A 250 -17.06 -21.81 -2.19
CA LYS A 250 -16.99 -22.53 -0.91
C LYS A 250 -15.60 -23.05 -0.55
N ARG A 251 -14.70 -23.16 -1.52
CA ARG A 251 -13.32 -23.61 -1.31
C ARG A 251 -12.36 -22.44 -1.08
N ARG A 252 -12.81 -21.18 -1.32
CA ARG A 252 -12.03 -19.98 -1.03
C ARG A 252 -12.12 -19.58 0.43
N PHE A 253 -11.36 -18.57 0.82
CA PHE A 253 -11.59 -17.88 2.09
C PHE A 253 -12.94 -17.16 2.06
N ALA A 254 -13.67 -17.20 3.16
CA ALA A 254 -15.00 -16.59 3.24
C ALA A 254 -14.95 -15.05 3.33
N SER A 255 -13.82 -14.49 3.79
CA SER A 255 -13.63 -13.05 3.95
C SER A 255 -12.17 -12.64 3.72
N ALA A 256 -11.96 -11.34 3.46
CA ALA A 256 -10.61 -10.78 3.36
C ALA A 256 -9.83 -10.89 4.69
N ARG A 257 -10.52 -10.83 5.84
CA ARG A 257 -9.91 -11.05 7.15
C ARG A 257 -9.39 -12.48 7.28
N GLU A 258 -10.21 -13.48 6.96
CA GLU A 258 -9.80 -14.89 6.99
C GLU A 258 -8.61 -15.16 6.09
N ALA A 259 -8.60 -14.56 4.88
CA ALA A 259 -7.48 -14.70 3.95
C ALA A 259 -6.18 -14.09 4.50
N LEU A 260 -6.29 -12.92 5.13
CA LEU A 260 -5.17 -12.25 5.78
C LEU A 260 -4.64 -13.04 6.97
N ASP A 261 -5.53 -13.50 7.84
CA ASP A 261 -5.18 -14.29 9.02
C ASP A 261 -4.51 -15.62 8.62
N ALA A 262 -5.00 -16.28 7.56
CA ALA A 262 -4.39 -17.50 7.04
C ALA A 262 -2.99 -17.25 6.47
N LEU A 263 -2.75 -16.13 5.78
CA LEU A 263 -1.42 -15.79 5.27
C LEU A 263 -0.39 -15.65 6.42
N TYR A 264 -0.84 -15.17 7.58
CA TYR A 264 0.00 -15.06 8.77
C TYR A 264 0.10 -16.36 9.57
N GLN A 265 -1.00 -17.13 9.71
CA GLN A 265 -1.00 -18.42 10.44
C GLN A 265 -0.14 -19.47 9.73
N ASP A 266 -0.12 -19.45 8.42
CA ASP A 266 0.77 -20.31 7.64
C ASP A 266 2.25 -19.93 7.80
N GLN A 267 2.57 -18.74 8.32
CA GLN A 267 3.91 -18.37 8.76
C GLN A 267 4.24 -18.85 10.18
N ASP A 268 3.25 -19.41 10.91
CA ASP A 268 3.43 -19.95 12.25
C ASP A 268 3.80 -21.44 12.16
N PRO A 269 5.01 -21.87 12.57
CA PRO A 269 5.47 -23.26 12.46
C PRO A 269 4.75 -24.25 13.40
N ALA A 270 3.82 -23.79 14.26
CA ALA A 270 3.15 -24.63 15.26
C ALA A 270 2.04 -25.56 14.72
N THR A 271 1.56 -25.36 13.48
CA THR A 271 0.41 -26.09 12.91
C THR A 271 0.76 -27.14 11.85
N LYS A 272 2.04 -27.44 11.60
CA LYS A 272 2.42 -28.50 10.64
C LYS A 272 2.41 -29.89 11.29
N PRO A 273 1.84 -30.94 10.63
CA PRO A 273 2.12 -32.31 11.01
C PRO A 273 3.62 -32.58 10.89
N LYS A 274 4.20 -33.22 11.89
CA LYS A 274 5.64 -33.55 12.00
C LYS A 274 6.24 -34.13 10.70
N ALA A 275 6.70 -33.27 9.83
CA ALA A 275 7.73 -33.58 8.85
C ALA A 275 8.93 -32.73 9.25
N SER A 276 10.03 -33.37 9.61
CA SER A 276 11.26 -32.77 10.12
C SER A 276 11.84 -31.78 9.08
N SER A 277 11.53 -30.50 9.21
CA SER A 277 12.31 -29.44 8.58
C SER A 277 13.00 -28.66 9.71
N ARG A 278 14.32 -28.71 9.75
CA ARG A 278 15.16 -27.85 10.60
C ARG A 278 14.75 -26.40 10.34
N GLN A 279 14.16 -25.74 11.36
CA GLN A 279 14.03 -24.29 11.36
C GLN A 279 15.42 -23.68 11.13
N ILE A 280 15.62 -23.04 10.01
CA ILE A 280 16.84 -22.27 9.77
C ILE A 280 16.67 -20.98 10.58
N LYS A 281 17.21 -20.97 11.81
CA LYS A 281 17.27 -19.76 12.61
C LYS A 281 18.18 -18.78 11.86
N ILE A 282 17.64 -17.64 11.44
CA ILE A 282 18.39 -16.59 10.78
C ILE A 282 19.42 -16.09 11.81
N PRO A 283 20.73 -16.25 11.58
CA PRO A 283 21.73 -15.76 12.53
C PRO A 283 21.76 -14.24 12.47
N GLN A 284 22.13 -13.61 13.60
CA GLN A 284 22.37 -12.17 13.61
C GLN A 284 23.39 -11.80 12.52
N PRO A 285 23.08 -10.87 11.62
CA PRO A 285 24.02 -10.46 10.58
C PRO A 285 25.32 -9.94 11.17
N PHE A 286 26.46 -10.35 10.62
CA PHE A 286 27.81 -10.14 11.20
C PHE A 286 28.15 -8.68 11.53
N ASN A 287 27.60 -7.72 10.78
CA ASN A 287 27.80 -6.28 10.98
C ASN A 287 26.56 -5.57 11.54
N SER A 288 25.59 -6.30 12.08
CA SER A 288 24.40 -5.69 12.65
C SER A 288 24.72 -4.93 13.93
N ARG A 289 24.23 -3.69 14.00
CA ARG A 289 24.32 -2.84 15.19
C ARG A 289 23.06 -2.90 16.04
N VAL A 290 22.07 -3.67 15.62
CA VAL A 290 20.85 -3.87 16.39
C VAL A 290 21.18 -4.71 17.62
N GLU A 291 20.85 -4.19 18.79
CA GLU A 291 21.05 -4.88 20.07
C GLU A 291 19.72 -5.40 20.57
N ILE A 292 19.70 -6.66 20.98
CA ILE A 292 18.52 -7.30 21.56
C ILE A 292 18.87 -7.85 22.94
N TRP A 293 18.18 -7.32 23.95
CA TRP A 293 18.28 -7.76 25.33
C TRP A 293 17.04 -8.58 25.69
N ARG A 294 17.26 -9.84 26.09
CA ARG A 294 16.19 -10.79 26.41
C ARG A 294 16.22 -11.04 27.91
N PHE A 295 15.14 -10.67 28.58
CA PHE A 295 14.88 -10.96 29.99
C PHE A 295 13.71 -11.95 30.11
N PRO A 296 13.51 -12.62 31.23
CA PRO A 296 12.41 -13.58 31.40
C PRO A 296 11.01 -12.99 31.13
N THR A 297 10.80 -11.71 31.45
CA THR A 297 9.52 -11.01 31.26
C THR A 297 9.60 -9.81 30.35
N LYS A 298 10.80 -9.52 29.77
CA LYS A 298 10.99 -8.30 28.99
C LYS A 298 11.92 -8.51 27.82
N LEU A 299 11.51 -8.00 26.66
CA LEU A 299 12.35 -7.87 25.47
C LEU A 299 12.66 -6.39 25.23
N VAL A 300 13.91 -6.08 24.97
CA VAL A 300 14.34 -4.71 24.60
C VAL A 300 15.16 -4.78 23.32
N VAL A 301 14.73 -4.05 22.32
CA VAL A 301 15.40 -3.90 21.03
C VAL A 301 15.89 -2.46 20.90
N THR A 302 17.16 -2.31 20.58
CA THR A 302 17.81 -1.01 20.35
C THR A 302 18.33 -0.96 18.92
N ILE A 303 17.84 -0.03 18.13
CA ILE A 303 18.33 0.23 16.78
C ILE A 303 19.08 1.58 16.83
N PRO A 304 20.42 1.56 16.80
CA PRO A 304 21.21 2.76 16.95
C PRO A 304 21.06 3.71 15.77
N SER A 305 21.38 4.97 15.99
CA SER A 305 21.44 5.98 14.94
C SER A 305 22.49 5.61 13.87
N SER A 306 22.29 6.08 12.64
CA SER A 306 23.31 5.94 11.60
C SER A 306 24.56 6.74 12.00
N GLN A 307 25.74 6.13 11.86
CA GLN A 307 27.00 6.85 12.15
C GLN A 307 27.21 8.08 11.25
N PHE A 308 28.08 8.96 11.72
CA PHE A 308 28.67 10.07 10.99
C PHE A 308 29.14 9.63 9.59
N GLY A 309 28.24 9.60 8.62
CA GLY A 309 28.58 9.45 7.22
C GLY A 309 28.58 10.82 6.55
N GLY A 310 29.19 10.95 5.37
CA GLY A 310 29.37 12.19 4.62
C GLY A 310 28.22 13.21 4.57
N LYS A 311 26.99 12.78 4.95
CA LYS A 311 25.83 13.67 5.07
C LYS A 311 25.93 14.68 6.23
N PHE A 312 26.60 14.33 7.34
CA PHE A 312 26.83 15.29 8.45
C PHE A 312 27.84 16.34 8.01
N VAL A 313 28.91 15.91 7.35
CA VAL A 313 29.90 16.81 6.76
C VAL A 313 29.25 17.70 5.68
N SER A 314 28.36 17.16 4.86
CA SER A 314 27.63 17.93 3.86
C SER A 314 26.67 18.95 4.48
N VAL A 315 25.98 18.63 5.58
CA VAL A 315 25.12 19.58 6.31
C VAL A 315 25.94 20.66 6.99
N LEU A 316 27.09 20.30 7.58
CA LEU A 316 28.01 21.27 8.20
C LEU A 316 28.65 22.19 7.13
N LEU A 317 29.08 21.64 6.01
CA LEU A 317 29.58 22.40 4.87
C LEU A 317 28.48 23.27 4.24
N GLY A 318 27.25 22.78 4.12
CA GLY A 318 26.09 23.55 3.67
C GLY A 318 25.76 24.72 4.62
N LEU A 319 25.80 24.49 5.93
CA LEU A 319 25.62 25.54 6.94
C LEU A 319 26.77 26.56 6.91
N SER A 320 28.01 26.13 6.77
CA SER A 320 29.17 27.04 6.68
C SER A 320 29.15 27.88 5.40
N ALA A 321 28.73 27.31 4.26
CA ALA A 321 28.56 28.02 3.00
C ALA A 321 27.40 29.04 3.11
N LEU A 322 26.30 28.71 3.78
CA LEU A 322 25.19 29.62 4.04
C LEU A 322 25.60 30.78 4.97
N PHE A 323 26.39 30.49 6.03
CA PHE A 323 26.98 31.55 6.88
C PHE A 323 27.92 32.45 6.11
N GLY A 324 28.67 31.91 5.16
CA GLY A 324 29.57 32.68 4.28
C GLY A 324 28.83 33.53 3.23
N MET A 325 27.64 33.12 2.79
CA MET A 325 26.83 33.88 1.80
C MET A 325 25.90 34.92 2.44
N LEU A 326 25.60 34.83 3.74
CA LEU A 326 24.73 35.79 4.43
C LEU A 326 25.20 37.26 4.33
N PRO A 327 26.49 37.61 4.52
CA PRO A 327 26.98 38.96 4.36
C PRO A 327 26.82 39.44 2.91
N LEU A 328 26.99 38.58 1.92
CA LEU A 328 26.88 38.94 0.50
C LEU A 328 25.45 39.23 0.09
N ALA A 329 24.50 38.46 0.59
CA ALA A 329 23.05 38.67 0.38
C ALA A 329 22.55 39.96 1.06
N PHE A 330 23.12 40.31 2.21
CA PHE A 330 22.83 41.59 2.91
C PHE A 330 23.31 42.81 2.11
N PHE A 331 24.39 42.65 1.36
CA PHE A 331 24.95 43.77 0.54
C PHE A 331 24.26 43.96 -0.79
N THR A 332 23.60 42.94 -1.35
CA THR A 332 23.07 42.96 -2.72
C THR A 332 21.54 43.11 -2.81
N ALA A 333 20.80 42.99 -1.72
CA ALA A 333 19.34 43.08 -1.75
C ALA A 333 18.85 44.15 -0.76
N GLN A 334 18.06 45.10 -1.28
CA GLN A 334 17.09 45.87 -0.47
C GLN A 334 15.98 44.94 0.10
N ALA A 335 16.33 43.72 0.53
CA ALA A 335 15.39 42.76 1.07
C ALA A 335 15.07 43.13 2.52
N ASN A 336 13.79 43.18 2.84
CA ASN A 336 13.25 43.41 4.15
C ASN A 336 13.95 42.48 5.18
N ILE A 337 14.60 43.03 6.20
CA ILE A 337 15.33 42.28 7.27
C ILE A 337 14.48 41.13 7.83
N VAL A 338 13.18 41.30 7.90
CA VAL A 338 12.21 40.30 8.38
C VAL A 338 12.19 39.05 7.48
N THR A 339 12.23 39.22 6.16
CA THR A 339 12.26 38.07 5.21
C THR A 339 13.57 37.30 5.30
N ALA A 340 14.70 37.96 5.47
CA ALA A 340 15.99 37.29 5.64
C ALA A 340 16.04 36.49 6.95
N ILE A 341 15.53 37.04 8.06
CA ILE A 341 15.42 36.34 9.36
C ILE A 341 14.51 35.12 9.25
N MET A 342 13.35 35.22 8.56
CA MET A 342 12.42 34.10 8.36
C MET A 342 13.06 32.97 7.56
N ILE A 343 13.73 33.27 6.45
CA ILE A 343 14.43 32.26 5.62
C ILE A 343 15.52 31.57 6.46
N PHE A 344 16.31 32.34 7.22
CA PHE A 344 17.35 31.81 8.08
C PHE A 344 16.78 30.86 9.17
N ALA A 345 15.69 31.25 9.80
CA ALA A 345 15.01 30.42 10.80
C ALA A 345 14.49 29.10 10.19
N ILE A 346 13.92 29.16 8.99
CA ILE A 346 13.44 27.97 8.26
C ILE A 346 14.63 27.04 7.92
N VAL A 347 15.75 27.59 7.45
CA VAL A 347 16.94 26.78 7.11
C VAL A 347 17.53 26.12 8.36
N ILE A 348 17.64 26.85 9.49
CA ILE A 348 18.08 26.28 10.78
C ILE A 348 17.13 25.20 11.25
N TYR A 349 15.82 25.41 11.12
CA TYR A 349 14.81 24.42 11.50
C TYR A 349 14.96 23.14 10.67
N ILE A 350 15.07 23.27 9.34
CA ILE A 350 15.25 22.10 8.44
C ILE A 350 16.56 21.38 8.73
N ALA A 351 17.68 22.11 8.90
CA ALA A 351 18.97 21.53 9.22
C ALA A 351 18.96 20.85 10.60
N GLY A 352 18.37 21.48 11.61
CA GLY A 352 18.20 20.91 12.95
C GLY A 352 17.35 19.64 12.92
N PHE A 353 16.27 19.63 12.14
CA PHE A 353 15.41 18.45 11.96
C PHE A 353 16.17 17.29 11.29
N GLN A 354 16.98 17.56 10.27
CA GLN A 354 17.80 16.55 9.58
C GLN A 354 18.88 15.97 10.52
N VAL A 355 19.53 16.82 11.34
CA VAL A 355 20.49 16.41 12.35
C VAL A 355 19.79 15.53 13.40
N LEU A 356 18.65 15.96 13.94
CA LEU A 356 17.88 15.20 14.92
C LEU A 356 17.53 13.81 14.39
N LYS A 357 17.05 13.73 13.15
CA LYS A 357 16.72 12.46 12.50
C LYS A 357 17.92 11.54 12.32
N SER A 358 19.12 12.10 12.06
CA SER A 358 20.35 11.33 11.89
C SER A 358 20.86 10.72 13.19
N PHE A 359 20.65 11.40 14.32
CA PHE A 359 21.07 10.94 15.64
C PHE A 359 20.00 10.17 16.43
N THR A 360 18.87 9.87 15.80
CA THR A 360 17.76 9.18 16.47
C THR A 360 18.08 7.69 16.63
N THR A 361 18.10 7.22 17.87
CA THR A 361 18.12 5.81 18.26
C THR A 361 16.68 5.38 18.56
N ILE A 362 16.28 4.22 18.04
CA ILE A 362 14.94 3.66 18.21
C ILE A 362 15.02 2.58 19.28
N PHE A 363 14.14 2.66 20.27
CA PHE A 363 13.96 1.67 21.31
C PHE A 363 12.58 1.06 21.20
N PHE A 364 12.51 -0.25 21.12
CA PHE A 364 11.29 -1.01 21.22
C PHE A 364 11.39 -1.97 22.38
N SER A 365 10.42 -1.99 23.27
CA SER A 365 10.38 -2.94 24.37
C SER A 365 9.00 -3.55 24.55
N VAL A 366 8.97 -4.83 24.85
CA VAL A 366 7.80 -5.58 25.28
C VAL A 366 8.01 -5.95 26.73
N ASP A 367 7.05 -5.67 27.58
CA ASP A 367 7.06 -6.01 28.99
C ASP A 367 5.82 -6.84 29.32
N LEU A 368 6.02 -8.13 29.60
CA LEU A 368 4.92 -9.06 29.91
C LEU A 368 4.32 -8.79 31.29
N SER A 369 5.14 -8.35 32.25
CA SER A 369 4.67 -8.06 33.61
C SER A 369 3.70 -6.89 33.66
N GLU A 370 3.99 -5.86 32.85
CA GLU A 370 3.10 -4.71 32.68
C GLU A 370 2.07 -4.90 31.55
N ARG A 371 2.16 -6.00 30.80
CA ARG A 371 1.38 -6.26 29.58
C ARG A 371 1.40 -5.10 28.58
N THR A 372 2.56 -4.49 28.41
CA THR A 372 2.73 -3.30 27.57
C THR A 372 3.87 -3.42 26.59
N CYS A 373 3.67 -2.81 25.43
CA CYS A 373 4.71 -2.52 24.46
C CYS A 373 5.02 -1.03 24.47
N ARG A 374 6.29 -0.67 24.35
CA ARG A 374 6.74 0.73 24.28
C ARG A 374 7.67 0.91 23.10
N LEU A 375 7.32 1.84 22.22
CA LEU A 375 8.18 2.32 21.15
C LEU A 375 8.61 3.74 21.50
N SER A 376 9.91 4.00 21.56
CA SER A 376 10.42 5.34 21.80
C SER A 376 11.59 5.67 20.88
N LYS A 377 11.75 6.96 20.59
CA LYS A 377 12.84 7.51 19.78
C LYS A 377 13.59 8.53 20.64
N LYS A 378 14.92 8.35 20.76
CA LYS A 378 15.80 9.23 21.52
C LYS A 378 16.87 9.83 20.62
N ALA A 379 17.14 11.12 20.78
CA ALA A 379 18.25 11.79 20.16
C ALA A 379 18.99 12.62 21.21
N PHE A 380 20.31 12.55 21.24
CA PHE A 380 21.15 13.25 22.21
C PHE A 380 20.75 13.00 23.69
N GLY A 381 20.26 11.79 23.98
CA GLY A 381 19.78 11.44 25.33
C GLY A 381 18.35 11.87 25.65
N TRP A 382 17.71 12.69 24.82
CA TRP A 382 16.35 13.18 25.03
C TRP A 382 15.34 12.32 24.27
N GLU A 383 14.27 11.91 24.95
CA GLU A 383 13.18 11.14 24.38
C GLU A 383 12.16 12.11 23.76
N HIS A 384 12.08 12.13 22.42
CA HIS A 384 11.24 13.07 21.68
C HIS A 384 9.99 12.42 21.06
N TYR A 385 9.91 11.09 21.12
CA TYR A 385 8.75 10.31 20.65
C TYR A 385 8.56 9.11 21.57
N VAL A 386 7.35 8.94 22.07
CA VAL A 386 6.96 7.76 22.88
C VAL A 386 5.56 7.33 22.49
N LYS A 387 5.41 6.04 22.19
CA LYS A 387 4.12 5.37 22.06
C LYS A 387 4.10 4.18 23.02
N LYS A 388 3.07 4.08 23.84
CA LYS A 388 2.80 2.94 24.73
C LYS A 388 1.46 2.33 24.36
N PHE A 389 1.38 1.01 24.26
CA PHE A 389 0.16 0.28 23.92
C PHE A 389 0.14 -1.08 24.64
N GLY A 390 -1.05 -1.65 24.81
CA GLY A 390 -1.18 -2.97 25.44
C GLY A 390 -0.68 -4.07 24.51
N ILE A 391 -0.09 -5.12 25.08
CA ILE A 391 0.44 -6.27 24.30
C ILE A 391 -0.68 -6.98 23.53
N TYR A 392 -1.92 -6.97 24.06
CA TYR A 392 -3.12 -7.52 23.42
C TYR A 392 -3.56 -6.73 22.18
N GLN A 393 -3.04 -5.54 21.95
CA GLN A 393 -3.32 -4.71 20.79
C GLN A 393 -2.33 -4.97 19.66
N LEU A 394 -1.26 -5.73 19.93
CA LEU A 394 -0.25 -6.08 18.94
C LEU A 394 -0.83 -7.21 18.07
N GLU A 395 -1.08 -6.90 16.80
CA GLU A 395 -1.68 -7.84 15.86
C GLU A 395 -0.61 -8.61 15.10
N TYR A 396 0.33 -7.89 14.46
CA TYR A 396 1.33 -8.50 13.59
C TYR A 396 2.67 -7.79 13.65
N ILE A 397 3.74 -8.57 13.44
CA ILE A 397 5.11 -8.08 13.24
C ILE A 397 5.60 -8.67 11.93
N TYR A 398 5.96 -7.81 10.98
CA TYR A 398 6.39 -8.25 9.66
C TYR A 398 7.49 -7.35 9.10
N THR A 399 8.15 -7.82 8.04
CA THR A 399 9.23 -7.07 7.39
C THR A 399 8.66 -6.10 6.36
N SER A 400 9.19 -4.89 6.31
CA SER A 400 8.83 -3.88 5.31
C SER A 400 10.10 -3.33 4.67
N MET A 401 10.22 -3.50 3.35
CA MET A 401 11.39 -3.02 2.61
C MET A 401 11.09 -1.70 1.91
N SER A 402 11.93 -0.69 2.12
CA SER A 402 11.81 0.62 1.47
C SER A 402 12.53 0.65 0.11
N ASN A 403 13.64 -0.10 -0.02
CA ASN A 403 14.45 -0.25 -1.24
C ASN A 403 15.05 -1.65 -1.25
N ARG A 404 15.72 -2.05 -2.35
CA ARG A 404 16.45 -3.34 -2.45
C ARG A 404 17.48 -3.60 -1.34
N THR A 405 17.86 -2.59 -0.57
CA THR A 405 18.93 -2.68 0.44
C THR A 405 18.56 -2.20 1.83
N LYS A 406 17.38 -1.57 1.99
CA LYS A 406 16.97 -0.97 3.26
C LYS A 406 15.53 -1.30 3.61
N GLY A 407 15.33 -1.74 4.84
CA GLY A 407 14.02 -2.13 5.36
C GLY A 407 13.77 -1.68 6.78
N SER A 408 12.60 -2.03 7.28
CA SER A 408 12.13 -1.79 8.63
C SER A 408 11.28 -2.98 9.06
N VAL A 409 11.21 -3.24 10.36
CA VAL A 409 10.21 -4.16 10.91
C VAL A 409 8.94 -3.37 11.19
N ALA A 410 7.86 -3.77 10.57
CA ALA A 410 6.55 -3.18 10.82
C ALA A 410 5.86 -3.89 11.97
N ILE A 411 5.28 -3.10 12.87
CA ILE A 411 4.47 -3.57 14.00
C ILE A 411 3.06 -3.04 13.77
N GLN A 412 2.12 -3.93 13.55
CA GLN A 412 0.70 -3.61 13.39
C GLN A 412 0.00 -3.61 14.74
N ILE A 413 -0.70 -2.53 15.05
CA ILE A 413 -1.45 -2.33 16.28
C ILE A 413 -2.81 -1.77 15.92
N GLN A 414 -3.83 -2.62 15.91
CA GLN A 414 -5.15 -2.23 15.42
C GLN A 414 -5.04 -1.55 14.04
N ASN A 415 -5.55 -0.34 13.88
CA ASN A 415 -5.49 0.42 12.62
C ASN A 415 -4.19 1.23 12.44
N ASN A 416 -3.19 1.07 13.29
CA ASN A 416 -1.95 1.84 13.24
C ASN A 416 -0.75 0.95 12.95
N ARG A 417 0.08 1.36 12.01
CA ARG A 417 1.33 0.72 11.64
C ARG A 417 2.52 1.51 12.20
N PHE A 418 3.41 0.85 12.91
CA PHE A 418 4.62 1.43 13.45
C PHE A 418 5.85 0.77 12.83
N MET A 419 6.82 1.59 12.40
CA MET A 419 8.02 1.12 11.73
C MET A 419 9.21 1.15 12.69
N LEU A 420 9.82 -0.01 12.92
CA LEU A 420 11.12 -0.13 13.60
C LEU A 420 12.23 -0.07 12.56
N GLY A 421 13.17 0.83 12.74
CA GLY A 421 14.33 0.97 11.86
C GLY A 421 14.28 2.15 10.91
N ASP A 422 13.13 2.80 10.67
CA ASP A 422 13.00 3.98 9.80
C ASP A 422 13.79 3.82 8.47
N ASN A 423 13.68 2.65 7.82
CA ASN A 423 14.40 2.26 6.61
C ASN A 423 15.96 2.29 6.75
N LYS A 424 16.47 1.96 7.92
CA LYS A 424 17.92 1.91 8.22
C LYS A 424 18.48 0.50 8.27
N LEU A 425 17.62 -0.51 8.38
CA LEU A 425 18.02 -1.91 8.48
C LEU A 425 18.29 -2.48 7.08
N THR A 426 19.25 -3.38 6.98
CA THR A 426 19.44 -4.21 5.79
C THR A 426 18.31 -5.26 5.70
N GLU A 427 18.14 -5.90 4.55
CA GLU A 427 17.15 -6.96 4.35
C GLU A 427 17.34 -8.10 5.37
N LEU A 428 18.59 -8.56 5.55
CA LEU A 428 18.92 -9.61 6.52
C LEU A 428 18.67 -9.18 7.97
N GLU A 429 18.98 -7.93 8.33
CA GLU A 429 18.68 -7.40 9.67
C GLU A 429 17.18 -7.30 9.91
N THR A 430 16.42 -6.92 8.89
CA THR A 430 14.97 -6.79 8.97
C THR A 430 14.31 -8.16 9.20
N ALA A 431 14.71 -9.18 8.41
CA ALA A 431 14.20 -10.54 8.53
C ALA A 431 14.60 -11.17 9.88
N TRP A 432 15.88 -11.05 10.27
CA TRP A 432 16.38 -11.53 11.54
C TRP A 432 15.67 -10.88 12.74
N LEU A 433 15.52 -9.56 12.73
CA LEU A 433 14.90 -8.83 13.84
C LEU A 433 13.41 -9.16 13.99
N ALA A 434 12.68 -9.27 12.86
CA ALA A 434 11.28 -9.67 12.87
C ALA A 434 11.11 -11.07 13.47
N GLN A 435 11.92 -12.04 13.04
CA GLN A 435 11.94 -13.39 13.57
C GLN A 435 12.26 -13.42 15.08
N GLU A 436 13.27 -12.70 15.53
CA GLU A 436 13.66 -12.67 16.94
C GLU A 436 12.57 -12.10 17.87
N ILE A 437 11.84 -11.07 17.42
CA ILE A 437 10.74 -10.50 18.20
C ILE A 437 9.57 -11.49 18.23
N GLN A 438 9.23 -12.11 17.09
CA GLN A 438 8.16 -13.12 17.02
C GLN A 438 8.48 -14.33 17.88
N ASP A 439 9.68 -14.92 17.75
CA ASP A 439 10.12 -16.09 18.54
C ASP A 439 10.05 -15.80 20.04
N TRP A 440 10.47 -14.61 20.47
CA TRP A 440 10.42 -14.24 21.88
C TRP A 440 8.99 -14.11 22.39
N LEU A 441 8.08 -13.49 21.61
CA LEU A 441 6.67 -13.36 21.96
C LEU A 441 5.99 -14.73 22.05
N GLN A 442 6.18 -15.62 21.08
CA GLN A 442 5.60 -16.96 21.06
C GLN A 442 6.06 -17.81 22.25
N ASN A 443 7.36 -17.78 22.56
CA ASN A 443 7.93 -18.57 23.68
C ASN A 443 7.42 -18.13 25.05
N HIS A 444 6.83 -16.93 25.17
CA HIS A 444 6.36 -16.38 26.44
C HIS A 444 4.84 -16.22 26.51
N GLN A 445 4.12 -16.37 25.40
CA GLN A 445 2.64 -16.43 25.38
C GLN A 445 2.10 -17.83 25.73
N SER A 446 2.91 -18.88 25.52
CA SER A 446 2.54 -20.28 25.82
C SER A 446 2.65 -20.68 27.30
N THR A 447 3.04 -19.77 28.18
CA THR A 447 3.17 -20.05 29.64
C THR A 447 1.96 -19.59 30.46
N ASP A 448 0.94 -18.97 29.83
CA ASP A 448 -0.27 -18.46 30.51
C ASP A 448 -1.57 -19.25 30.19
N THR A 449 -1.46 -20.53 29.73
CA THR A 449 -2.61 -21.44 29.59
C THR A 449 -2.60 -22.54 30.67
#